data_7735a751393cf07b344e996ebbd9d764
#
_entry.id   7735a751393cf07b344e996ebbd9d764
#
_cell.length_a   1.000
_cell.length_b   1.000
_cell.length_c   1.000
_cell.angle_alpha   90.00
_cell.angle_beta   90.00
_cell.angle_gamma   90.00
#
_symmetry.space_group_name_H-M   'P 1'
#
loop_
_entity.id
_entity.type
_entity.pdbx_description
1 polymer ?
#
loop_
_entity_poly.entity_id
_entity_poly.type
_entity_poly.pdbx_seq_one_letter_code
_entity_poly.pdbx_strand_id
1 'polypeptide(L)'
;AFYGYPARSMRIVGITGTKGKTTTTYMIKSVLEHAGKKVGLIGTIGSLAGDKKLPSKNTTPESYELHRLFREMVKEGCSHVVMEVSSQGLKLDRTAGIEFDYGVFTNLSPDHIGPAQHASFEEYMECKSLLFRQCRCGIVNADDEHVEGILKGHTCEVKTFSCEKQADLMAENIGFLQENGKLGMHFHTKGCMDCEARV
;
A
#
# COMPACT_ATOMS: atom_id res chain seq x y z
N ALA A 1 -14.66 14.60 -11.54
CA ALA A 1 -16.07 14.90 -11.77
C ALA A 1 -16.80 13.86 -12.63
N PHE A 2 -16.19 13.32 -13.71
CA PHE A 2 -16.88 12.41 -14.65
C PHE A 2 -17.52 11.17 -13.97
N TYR A 3 -16.81 10.53 -13.05
CA TYR A 3 -17.32 9.35 -12.32
C TYR A 3 -17.98 9.69 -10.96
N GLY A 4 -18.15 10.98 -10.59
CA GLY A 4 -18.79 11.37 -9.34
C GLY A 4 -17.96 11.12 -8.08
N TYR A 5 -16.64 11.20 -8.17
CA TYR A 5 -15.70 11.04 -7.05
C TYR A 5 -15.87 9.73 -6.27
N PRO A 6 -15.82 8.56 -6.93
CA PRO A 6 -16.11 7.27 -6.29
C PRO A 6 -15.12 6.92 -5.15
N ALA A 7 -13.91 7.45 -5.18
CA ALA A 7 -12.92 7.28 -4.12
C ALA A 7 -13.43 7.72 -2.74
N ARG A 8 -14.32 8.72 -2.67
CA ARG A 8 -14.87 9.24 -1.40
C ARG A 8 -15.88 8.30 -0.72
N SER A 9 -16.34 7.27 -1.43
CA SER A 9 -17.32 6.30 -0.92
C SER A 9 -16.67 5.06 -0.30
N MET A 10 -15.35 4.98 -0.31
CA MET A 10 -14.59 3.82 0.17
C MET A 10 -13.40 4.29 1.00
N ARG A 11 -12.91 3.43 1.89
CA ARG A 11 -11.60 3.63 2.53
C ARG A 11 -10.50 3.11 1.63
N ILE A 12 -9.45 3.90 1.43
CA ILE A 12 -8.38 3.57 0.48
C ILE A 12 -7.05 3.43 1.20
N VAL A 13 -6.40 2.28 0.99
CA VAL A 13 -5.05 1.99 1.45
C VAL A 13 -4.12 2.00 0.24
N GLY A 14 -3.16 2.90 0.22
CA GLY A 14 -2.11 2.96 -0.81
C GLY A 14 -0.80 2.37 -0.29
N ILE A 15 -0.15 1.51 -1.08
CA ILE A 15 1.09 0.85 -0.69
C ILE A 15 2.20 1.22 -1.66
N THR A 16 3.26 1.83 -1.14
CA THR A 16 4.46 2.16 -1.91
C THR A 16 5.70 1.48 -1.32
N GLY A 17 6.75 1.44 -2.10
CA GLY A 17 8.04 0.80 -1.75
C GLY A 17 8.70 0.21 -2.98
N THR A 18 9.92 -0.29 -2.84
CA THR A 18 10.62 -0.99 -3.93
C THR A 18 10.07 -2.41 -4.07
N LYS A 19 10.08 -3.18 -3.00
CA LYS A 19 9.64 -4.59 -2.96
C LYS A 19 8.47 -4.76 -1.97
N GLY A 20 7.74 -5.88 -2.10
CA GLY A 20 6.71 -6.27 -1.16
C GLY A 20 5.33 -5.63 -1.38
N LYS A 21 5.16 -4.64 -2.27
CA LYS A 21 3.87 -4.00 -2.52
C LYS A 21 2.73 -4.99 -2.79
N THR A 22 2.91 -5.85 -3.76
CA THR A 22 1.90 -6.85 -4.16
C THR A 22 1.54 -7.78 -3.01
N THR A 23 2.54 -8.34 -2.33
CA THR A 23 2.32 -9.23 -1.18
C THR A 23 1.54 -8.52 -0.07
N THR A 24 1.99 -7.32 0.31
CA THR A 24 1.31 -6.51 1.35
C THR A 24 -0.12 -6.16 0.94
N THR A 25 -0.35 -5.83 -0.33
CA THR A 25 -1.69 -5.53 -0.86
C THR A 25 -2.64 -6.72 -0.69
N TYR A 26 -2.18 -7.93 -1.03
CA TYR A 26 -2.99 -9.15 -0.87
C TYR A 26 -3.19 -9.54 0.60
N MET A 27 -2.18 -9.37 1.46
CA MET A 27 -2.30 -9.62 2.90
C MET A 27 -3.33 -8.68 3.55
N ILE A 28 -3.27 -7.38 3.28
CA ILE A 28 -4.24 -6.41 3.82
C ILE A 28 -5.65 -6.73 3.29
N LYS A 29 -5.79 -7.06 1.98
CA LYS A 29 -7.07 -7.50 1.42
C LYS A 29 -7.62 -8.68 2.19
N SER A 30 -6.81 -9.73 2.39
CA SER A 30 -7.22 -10.95 3.12
C SER A 30 -7.69 -10.63 4.54
N VAL A 31 -6.95 -9.83 5.29
CA VAL A 31 -7.31 -9.42 6.66
C VAL A 31 -8.65 -8.67 6.68
N LEU A 32 -8.84 -7.71 5.77
CA LEU A 32 -10.08 -6.94 5.69
C LEU A 32 -11.28 -7.82 5.30
N GLU A 33 -11.09 -8.80 4.41
CA GLU A 33 -12.14 -9.75 4.02
C GLU A 33 -12.53 -10.68 5.16
N HIS A 34 -11.55 -11.17 5.94
CA HIS A 34 -11.84 -11.93 7.17
C HIS A 34 -12.60 -11.09 8.21
N ALA A 35 -12.38 -9.77 8.22
CA ALA A 35 -13.17 -8.84 9.03
C ALA A 35 -14.54 -8.47 8.42
N GLY A 36 -15.01 -9.21 7.41
CA GLY A 36 -16.32 -9.05 6.78
C GLY A 36 -16.43 -7.84 5.85
N LYS A 37 -15.32 -7.28 5.38
CA LYS A 37 -15.34 -6.16 4.42
C LYS A 37 -15.29 -6.67 2.99
N LYS A 38 -16.03 -6.04 2.09
CA LYS A 38 -15.87 -6.28 0.65
C LYS A 38 -14.79 -5.33 0.12
N VAL A 39 -13.72 -5.91 -0.44
CA VAL A 39 -12.48 -5.19 -0.75
C VAL A 39 -12.21 -5.16 -2.25
N GLY A 40 -11.93 -3.98 -2.79
CA GLY A 40 -11.35 -3.80 -4.11
C GLY A 40 -9.82 -3.89 -4.04
N LEU A 41 -9.19 -4.39 -5.09
CA LEU A 41 -7.73 -4.46 -5.21
C LEU A 41 -7.29 -3.87 -6.54
N ILE A 42 -6.20 -3.09 -6.53
CA ILE A 42 -5.54 -2.57 -7.74
C ILE A 42 -4.04 -2.82 -7.60
N GLY A 43 -3.45 -3.52 -8.55
CA GLY A 43 -2.02 -3.82 -8.49
C GLY A 43 -1.47 -4.49 -9.74
N THR A 44 -0.23 -4.92 -9.64
CA THR A 44 0.56 -5.49 -10.74
C THR A 44 -0.06 -6.76 -11.34
N ILE A 45 -0.65 -7.62 -10.51
CA ILE A 45 -1.27 -8.88 -10.97
C ILE A 45 -2.63 -8.63 -11.63
N GLY A 46 -3.26 -7.49 -11.34
CA GLY A 46 -4.56 -7.10 -11.88
C GLY A 46 -5.40 -6.32 -10.89
N SER A 47 -6.64 -6.06 -11.27
CA SER A 47 -7.61 -5.37 -10.42
C SER A 47 -8.81 -6.25 -10.13
N LEU A 48 -9.34 -6.15 -8.90
CA LEU A 48 -10.47 -6.93 -8.41
C LEU A 48 -11.51 -6.00 -7.77
N ALA A 49 -12.78 -6.29 -7.94
CA ALA A 49 -13.89 -5.71 -7.17
C ALA A 49 -14.56 -6.84 -6.37
N GLY A 50 -14.12 -7.07 -5.14
CA GLY A 50 -14.35 -8.35 -4.46
C GLY A 50 -13.68 -9.47 -5.25
N ASP A 51 -14.47 -10.46 -5.69
CA ASP A 51 -13.97 -11.59 -6.49
C ASP A 51 -14.00 -11.34 -8.01
N LYS A 52 -14.65 -10.27 -8.45
CA LYS A 52 -14.78 -9.93 -9.87
C LYS A 52 -13.50 -9.33 -10.42
N LYS A 53 -12.90 -9.98 -11.42
CA LYS A 53 -11.72 -9.44 -12.12
C LYS A 53 -12.12 -8.23 -12.98
N LEU A 54 -11.33 -7.18 -12.90
CA LEU A 54 -11.44 -5.98 -13.71
C LEU A 54 -10.18 -5.84 -14.59
N PRO A 55 -10.33 -5.49 -15.88
CA PRO A 55 -9.16 -5.28 -16.74
C PRO A 55 -8.37 -4.05 -16.26
N SER A 56 -7.07 -4.20 -16.14
CA SER A 56 -6.13 -3.14 -15.80
C SER A 56 -4.78 -3.45 -16.44
N LYS A 57 -4.05 -2.43 -16.91
CA LYS A 57 -2.80 -2.61 -17.65
C LYS A 57 -1.56 -2.23 -16.84
N ASN A 58 -1.71 -1.34 -15.88
CA ASN A 58 -0.59 -0.78 -15.09
C ASN A 58 -0.78 -1.10 -13.61
N THR A 59 0.34 -1.24 -12.88
CA THR A 59 0.33 -1.36 -11.41
C THR A 59 -0.48 -0.26 -10.75
N THR A 60 -0.28 0.99 -11.19
CA THR A 60 -1.09 2.17 -10.85
C THR A 60 -1.66 2.70 -12.15
N PRO A 61 -2.94 2.47 -12.45
CA PRO A 61 -3.59 2.90 -13.69
C PRO A 61 -3.57 4.43 -13.87
N GLU A 62 -3.75 4.89 -15.11
CA GLU A 62 -3.97 6.30 -15.41
C GLU A 62 -5.22 6.84 -14.69
N SER A 63 -5.24 8.14 -14.36
CA SER A 63 -6.29 8.75 -13.52
C SER A 63 -7.70 8.42 -13.99
N TYR A 64 -7.97 8.48 -15.29
CA TYR A 64 -9.29 8.15 -15.85
C TYR A 64 -9.68 6.69 -15.55
N GLU A 65 -8.76 5.77 -15.82
CA GLU A 65 -8.94 4.33 -15.60
C GLU A 65 -9.07 4.01 -14.11
N LEU A 66 -8.28 4.66 -13.27
CA LEU A 66 -8.32 4.49 -11.82
C LEU A 66 -9.69 4.88 -11.26
N HIS A 67 -10.25 6.02 -11.67
CA HIS A 67 -11.60 6.43 -11.26
C HIS A 67 -12.70 5.53 -11.84
N ARG A 68 -12.51 4.96 -13.03
CA ARG A 68 -13.41 3.94 -13.59
C ARG A 68 -13.42 2.70 -12.73
N LEU A 69 -12.24 2.20 -12.34
CA LEU A 69 -12.12 1.04 -11.44
C LEU A 69 -12.80 1.29 -10.09
N PHE A 70 -12.56 2.45 -9.48
CA PHE A 70 -13.26 2.82 -8.23
C PHE A 70 -14.78 2.84 -8.42
N ARG A 71 -15.27 3.35 -9.54
CA ARG A 71 -16.71 3.34 -9.82
C ARG A 71 -17.29 1.93 -9.91
N GLU A 72 -16.58 1.01 -10.56
CA GLU A 72 -16.99 -0.41 -10.61
C GLU A 72 -16.92 -1.06 -9.22
N MET A 73 -15.89 -0.78 -8.42
CA MET A 73 -15.79 -1.26 -7.03
C MET A 73 -16.96 -0.78 -6.16
N VAL A 74 -17.34 0.49 -6.28
CA VAL A 74 -18.53 1.03 -5.58
C VAL A 74 -19.81 0.31 -6.02
N LYS A 75 -20.02 0.08 -7.31
CA LYS A 75 -21.17 -0.67 -7.84
C LYS A 75 -21.23 -2.10 -7.30
N GLU A 76 -20.07 -2.75 -7.17
CA GLU A 76 -19.98 -4.09 -6.59
C GLU A 76 -20.12 -4.09 -5.05
N GLY A 77 -20.28 -2.92 -4.41
CA GLY A 77 -20.45 -2.79 -2.97
C GLY A 77 -19.16 -2.91 -2.16
N CYS A 78 -18.00 -2.65 -2.77
CA CYS A 78 -16.75 -2.57 -2.01
C CYS A 78 -16.77 -1.38 -1.06
N SER A 79 -16.41 -1.61 0.19
CA SER A 79 -16.27 -0.58 1.22
C SER A 79 -14.83 -0.12 1.41
N HIS A 80 -13.87 -0.93 0.96
CA HIS A 80 -12.44 -0.70 1.07
C HIS A 80 -11.75 -0.97 -0.27
N VAL A 81 -10.65 -0.27 -0.52
CA VAL A 81 -9.74 -0.54 -1.64
C VAL A 81 -8.31 -0.60 -1.11
N VAL A 82 -7.57 -1.61 -1.53
CA VAL A 82 -6.14 -1.71 -1.28
C VAL A 82 -5.42 -1.64 -2.62
N MET A 83 -4.47 -0.71 -2.78
CA MET A 83 -3.83 -0.53 -4.07
C MET A 83 -2.32 -0.31 -3.98
N GLU A 84 -1.62 -0.87 -4.95
CA GLU A 84 -0.21 -0.56 -5.17
C GLU A 84 -0.08 0.85 -5.77
N VAL A 85 0.79 1.67 -5.16
CA VAL A 85 1.09 3.03 -5.60
C VAL A 85 2.56 3.08 -6.02
N SER A 86 2.80 3.01 -7.32
CA SER A 86 4.15 3.06 -7.89
C SER A 86 4.70 4.48 -7.88
N SER A 87 6.02 4.62 -7.81
CA SER A 87 6.70 5.92 -7.93
C SER A 87 6.37 6.63 -9.24
N GLN A 88 6.26 5.87 -10.33
CA GLN A 88 5.87 6.40 -11.64
C GLN A 88 4.41 6.89 -11.63
N GLY A 89 3.50 6.19 -10.93
CA GLY A 89 2.13 6.63 -10.76
C GLY A 89 2.01 7.94 -10.00
N LEU A 90 2.85 8.13 -8.98
CA LEU A 90 2.94 9.38 -8.22
C LEU A 90 3.59 10.50 -9.05
N LYS A 91 4.71 10.22 -9.74
CA LYS A 91 5.41 11.16 -10.62
C LYS A 91 4.49 11.72 -11.71
N LEU A 92 3.60 10.91 -12.25
CA LEU A 92 2.68 11.27 -13.32
C LEU A 92 1.29 11.71 -12.83
N ASP A 93 1.15 12.06 -11.57
CA ASP A 93 -0.10 12.53 -10.95
C ASP A 93 -1.31 11.59 -11.17
N ARG A 94 -1.07 10.28 -11.36
CA ARG A 94 -2.17 9.32 -11.61
C ARG A 94 -3.13 9.19 -10.42
N THR A 95 -2.65 9.52 -9.22
CA THR A 95 -3.42 9.51 -7.98
C THR A 95 -3.93 10.90 -7.56
N ALA A 96 -3.76 11.91 -8.41
CA ALA A 96 -4.19 13.27 -8.09
C ALA A 96 -5.68 13.35 -7.72
N GLY A 97 -5.98 14.03 -6.62
CA GLY A 97 -7.35 14.18 -6.10
C GLY A 97 -7.89 12.96 -5.36
N ILE A 98 -7.08 11.92 -5.14
CA ILE A 98 -7.39 10.81 -4.24
C ILE A 98 -6.79 11.14 -2.88
N GLU A 99 -7.61 11.09 -1.84
CA GLU A 99 -7.16 11.11 -0.45
C GLU A 99 -7.14 9.67 0.05
N PHE A 100 -5.96 9.17 0.43
CA PHE A 100 -5.81 7.85 1.03
C PHE A 100 -6.12 7.92 2.53
N ASP A 101 -6.86 6.96 3.05
CA ASP A 101 -7.00 6.82 4.51
C ASP A 101 -5.66 6.38 5.12
N TYR A 102 -4.95 5.47 4.45
CA TYR A 102 -3.64 4.98 4.87
C TYR A 102 -2.66 4.94 3.69
N GLY A 103 -1.44 5.43 3.93
CA GLY A 103 -0.29 5.26 3.05
C GLY A 103 0.72 4.32 3.73
N VAL A 104 1.08 3.23 3.06
CA VAL A 104 2.03 2.24 3.62
C VAL A 104 3.35 2.33 2.87
N PHE A 105 4.48 2.42 3.59
CA PHE A 105 5.83 2.32 3.06
C PHE A 105 6.49 1.02 3.51
N THR A 106 6.88 0.19 2.56
CA THR A 106 7.50 -1.10 2.85
C THR A 106 9.02 -1.03 2.94
N ASN A 107 9.68 -0.51 1.91
CA ASN A 107 11.16 -0.38 1.83
C ASN A 107 11.57 0.47 0.63
N LEU A 108 12.82 0.93 0.62
CA LEU A 108 13.45 1.59 -0.52
C LEU A 108 14.83 1.01 -0.80
N SER A 109 15.08 0.66 -2.04
CA SER A 109 16.40 0.26 -2.53
C SER A 109 16.59 0.77 -3.96
N PRO A 110 17.83 0.92 -4.46
CA PRO A 110 18.06 1.34 -5.84
C PRO A 110 17.36 0.43 -6.84
N ASP A 111 16.39 0.99 -7.54
CA ASP A 111 15.61 0.33 -8.59
C ASP A 111 14.97 1.41 -9.48
N HIS A 112 14.54 1.04 -10.68
CA HIS A 112 13.84 1.97 -11.57
C HIS A 112 14.60 3.29 -11.88
N ILE A 113 15.93 3.27 -11.90
CA ILE A 113 16.77 4.41 -12.26
C ILE A 113 17.23 4.22 -13.70
N GLY A 114 16.93 5.20 -14.57
CA GLY A 114 17.30 5.17 -15.97
C GLY A 114 16.51 6.14 -16.84
N PRO A 115 16.87 6.27 -18.13
CA PRO A 115 16.35 7.32 -19.03
C PRO A 115 14.82 7.35 -19.18
N ALA A 116 14.14 6.19 -19.01
CA ALA A 116 12.69 6.07 -19.16
C ALA A 116 11.94 6.00 -17.81
N GLN A 117 12.63 6.18 -16.70
CA GLN A 117 12.06 6.00 -15.35
C GLN A 117 12.37 7.21 -14.45
N HIS A 118 13.30 7.08 -13.52
CA HIS A 118 13.74 8.16 -12.64
C HIS A 118 15.18 8.57 -12.99
N ALA A 119 15.46 9.87 -12.98
CA ALA A 119 16.78 10.39 -13.31
C ALA A 119 17.82 10.07 -12.21
N SER A 120 17.37 9.94 -10.96
CA SER A 120 18.23 9.59 -9.82
C SER A 120 17.46 8.81 -8.74
N PHE A 121 18.21 8.30 -7.77
CA PHE A 121 17.63 7.65 -6.59
C PHE A 121 16.85 8.65 -5.71
N GLU A 122 17.34 9.88 -5.61
CA GLU A 122 16.67 10.96 -4.88
C GLU A 122 15.32 11.28 -5.50
N GLU A 123 15.22 11.38 -6.82
CA GLU A 123 13.94 11.58 -7.52
C GLU A 123 13.00 10.39 -7.27
N TYR A 124 13.52 9.15 -7.32
CA TYR A 124 12.75 7.96 -7.04
C TYR A 124 12.16 7.96 -5.62
N MET A 125 12.96 8.33 -4.62
CA MET A 125 12.55 8.49 -3.24
C MET A 125 11.52 9.62 -3.09
N GLU A 126 11.79 10.79 -3.68
CA GLU A 126 10.88 11.94 -3.64
C GLU A 126 9.52 11.60 -4.26
N CYS A 127 9.49 10.90 -5.38
CA CYS A 127 8.24 10.46 -5.98
C CYS A 127 7.42 9.58 -5.03
N LYS A 128 8.05 8.65 -4.28
CA LYS A 128 7.33 7.82 -3.29
C LYS A 128 6.85 8.63 -2.09
N SER A 129 7.60 9.66 -1.69
CA SER A 129 7.21 10.52 -0.57
C SER A 129 5.88 11.25 -0.80
N LEU A 130 5.49 11.44 -2.07
CA LEU A 130 4.23 12.12 -2.44
C LEU A 130 2.99 11.40 -1.90
N LEU A 131 3.04 10.08 -1.67
CA LEU A 131 1.93 9.35 -1.04
C LEU A 131 1.61 9.90 0.36
N PHE A 132 2.64 10.32 1.12
CA PHE A 132 2.51 10.80 2.50
C PHE A 132 2.04 12.27 2.59
N ARG A 133 1.88 12.91 1.44
CA ARG A 133 1.18 14.21 1.29
C ARG A 133 -0.27 14.03 0.84
N GLN A 134 -0.69 12.80 0.51
CA GLN A 134 -2.01 12.46 0.00
C GLN A 134 -2.76 11.47 0.93
N CYS A 135 -2.19 11.10 2.09
CA CYS A 135 -2.84 10.20 3.03
C CYS A 135 -3.11 10.88 4.38
N ARG A 136 -4.07 10.33 5.13
CA ARG A 136 -4.39 10.79 6.49
C ARG A 136 -3.43 10.20 7.52
N CYS A 137 -3.07 8.93 7.35
CA CYS A 137 -2.13 8.23 8.22
C CYS A 137 -1.11 7.48 7.38
N GLY A 138 0.17 7.75 7.61
CA GLY A 138 1.31 7.03 7.05
C GLY A 138 1.74 5.90 7.98
N ILE A 139 1.86 4.69 7.47
CA ILE A 139 2.38 3.52 8.19
C ILE A 139 3.71 3.15 7.55
N VAL A 140 4.81 3.35 8.26
CA VAL A 140 6.15 3.29 7.67
C VAL A 140 7.06 2.28 8.38
N ASN A 141 7.89 1.61 7.60
CA ASN A 141 8.92 0.71 8.09
C ASN A 141 10.08 1.51 8.70
N ALA A 142 10.20 1.50 10.02
CA ALA A 142 11.26 2.21 10.74
C ALA A 142 12.65 1.56 10.57
N ASP A 143 12.73 0.32 10.09
CA ASP A 143 14.01 -0.36 9.85
C ASP A 143 14.69 0.14 8.57
N ASP A 144 13.93 0.71 7.62
CA ASP A 144 14.47 1.26 6.39
C ASP A 144 15.25 2.55 6.65
N GLU A 145 16.48 2.64 6.16
CA GLU A 145 17.36 3.80 6.35
C GLU A 145 16.87 5.07 5.65
N HIS A 146 15.98 4.95 4.68
CA HIS A 146 15.45 6.06 3.89
C HIS A 146 14.11 6.60 4.42
N VAL A 147 13.61 6.11 5.56
CA VAL A 147 12.29 6.50 6.10
C VAL A 147 12.17 8.02 6.32
N GLU A 148 13.24 8.68 6.74
CA GLU A 148 13.25 10.15 6.92
C GLU A 148 13.08 10.88 5.57
N GLY A 149 13.74 10.39 4.52
CA GLY A 149 13.58 10.92 3.16
C GLY A 149 12.18 10.71 2.60
N ILE A 150 11.58 9.55 2.86
CA ILE A 150 10.20 9.23 2.48
C ILE A 150 9.18 10.13 3.21
N LEU A 151 9.44 10.48 4.45
CA LEU A 151 8.57 11.36 5.24
C LEU A 151 8.85 12.86 5.02
N LYS A 152 9.82 13.22 4.20
CA LYS A 152 10.13 14.63 3.92
C LYS A 152 8.92 15.37 3.36
N GLY A 153 8.43 16.35 4.10
CA GLY A 153 7.27 17.17 3.73
C GLY A 153 5.92 16.44 3.80
N HIS A 154 5.83 15.33 4.56
CA HIS A 154 4.55 14.68 4.85
C HIS A 154 3.59 15.63 5.61
N THR A 155 2.29 15.37 5.48
CA THR A 155 1.23 16.13 6.15
C THR A 155 0.29 15.23 6.96
N CYS A 156 0.57 13.93 6.98
CA CYS A 156 -0.24 12.91 7.64
C CYS A 156 0.22 12.63 9.07
N GLU A 157 -0.64 12.00 9.87
CA GLU A 157 -0.21 11.28 11.06
C GLU A 157 0.75 10.16 10.68
N VAL A 158 1.77 9.87 11.47
CA VAL A 158 2.73 8.80 11.19
C VAL A 158 2.65 7.74 12.27
N LYS A 159 2.58 6.48 11.84
CA LYS A 159 2.74 5.28 12.64
C LYS A 159 3.90 4.46 12.08
N THR A 160 4.64 3.83 12.96
CA THR A 160 5.83 3.06 12.61
C THR A 160 5.65 1.58 12.91
N PHE A 161 6.24 0.73 12.08
CA PHE A 161 6.44 -0.68 12.41
C PHE A 161 7.90 -1.07 12.21
N SER A 162 8.36 -2.09 12.94
CA SER A 162 9.76 -2.53 12.93
C SER A 162 9.89 -3.98 13.38
N CYS A 163 10.98 -4.61 12.94
CA CYS A 163 11.48 -5.87 13.49
C CYS A 163 12.76 -5.66 14.34
N GLU A 164 13.40 -4.51 14.23
CA GLU A 164 14.73 -4.25 14.82
C GLU A 164 14.76 -3.01 15.73
N LYS A 165 14.00 -1.99 15.38
CA LYS A 165 14.01 -0.69 16.07
C LYS A 165 12.77 -0.48 16.93
N GLN A 166 12.87 0.43 17.89
CA GLN A 166 11.70 0.90 18.65
C GLN A 166 10.68 1.55 17.69
N ALA A 167 9.43 1.07 17.73
CA ALA A 167 8.35 1.51 16.85
C ALA A 167 6.97 1.42 17.55
N ASP A 168 5.93 2.00 16.96
CA ASP A 168 4.56 1.88 17.48
C ASP A 168 4.06 0.43 17.47
N LEU A 169 4.51 -0.36 16.49
CA LEU A 169 4.27 -1.80 16.39
C LEU A 169 5.59 -2.51 16.10
N MET A 170 5.97 -3.44 16.96
CA MET A 170 7.17 -4.27 16.79
C MET A 170 6.79 -5.72 16.53
N ALA A 171 7.58 -6.41 15.72
CA ALA A 171 7.51 -7.86 15.58
C ALA A 171 8.73 -8.49 16.26
N GLU A 172 8.48 -9.35 17.25
CA GLU A 172 9.50 -10.08 18.02
C GLU A 172 9.32 -11.60 17.83
N ASN A 173 10.34 -12.38 18.16
CA ASN A 173 10.28 -13.85 18.10
C ASN A 173 9.87 -14.41 16.72
N ILE A 174 10.41 -13.78 15.66
CA ILE A 174 10.07 -14.14 14.28
C ILE A 174 10.69 -15.50 13.96
N GLY A 175 9.87 -16.44 13.50
CA GLY A 175 10.30 -17.77 13.10
C GLY A 175 9.51 -18.31 11.91
N PHE A 176 10.06 -19.34 11.27
CA PHE A 176 9.37 -20.05 10.20
C PHE A 176 8.42 -21.09 10.76
N LEU A 177 7.28 -21.24 10.11
CA LEU A 177 6.32 -22.31 10.34
C LEU A 177 6.26 -23.23 9.11
N GLN A 178 6.14 -24.52 9.37
CA GLN A 178 5.79 -25.50 8.34
C GLN A 178 4.62 -26.33 8.87
N GLU A 179 3.43 -26.05 8.36
CA GLU A 179 2.20 -26.78 8.72
C GLU A 179 1.53 -27.33 7.45
N ASN A 180 1.20 -28.62 7.45
CA ASN A 180 0.51 -29.28 6.32
C ASN A 180 1.18 -29.08 4.93
N GLY A 181 2.53 -29.04 4.90
CA GLY A 181 3.29 -28.81 3.67
C GLY A 181 3.31 -27.37 3.17
N LYS A 182 2.75 -26.43 3.92
CA LYS A 182 2.80 -24.99 3.63
C LYS A 182 3.85 -24.34 4.52
N LEU A 183 4.60 -23.42 3.92
CA LEU A 183 5.54 -22.56 4.64
C LEU A 183 4.81 -21.28 5.07
N GLY A 184 5.07 -20.86 6.29
CA GLY A 184 4.54 -19.63 6.86
C GLY A 184 5.54 -18.99 7.83
N MET A 185 5.11 -17.97 8.51
CA MET A 185 5.88 -17.30 9.56
C MET A 185 5.02 -17.14 10.81
N HIS A 186 5.64 -17.19 11.97
CA HIS A 186 5.03 -16.76 13.23
C HIS A 186 5.87 -15.63 13.84
N PHE A 187 5.22 -14.75 14.55
CA PHE A 187 5.86 -13.69 15.32
C PHE A 187 4.91 -13.19 16.41
N HIS A 188 5.49 -12.54 17.41
CA HIS A 188 4.74 -11.84 18.44
C HIS A 188 4.74 -10.35 18.13
N THR A 189 3.58 -9.70 18.15
CA THR A 189 3.48 -8.25 18.00
C THR A 189 3.48 -7.58 19.37
N LYS A 190 4.15 -6.43 19.48
CA LYS A 190 4.23 -5.62 20.70
C LYS A 190 4.09 -4.14 20.38
N GLY A 191 3.46 -3.39 21.25
CA GLY A 191 3.23 -1.96 21.10
C GLY A 191 1.75 -1.62 21.03
N CYS A 192 1.27 -1.04 19.94
CA CYS A 192 -0.15 -0.71 19.79
C CYS A 192 -1.07 -1.95 19.68
N MET A 193 -0.51 -3.12 19.43
CA MET A 193 -1.18 -4.41 19.47
C MET A 193 -0.23 -5.46 20.05
N ASP A 194 -0.71 -6.29 20.94
CA ASP A 194 0.04 -7.36 21.60
C ASP A 194 -0.66 -8.68 21.32
N CYS A 195 -0.13 -9.47 20.39
CA CYS A 195 -0.69 -10.78 20.03
C CYS A 195 0.31 -11.64 19.25
N GLU A 196 0.06 -12.95 19.26
CA GLU A 196 0.72 -13.89 18.35
C GLU A 196 0.10 -13.77 16.94
N ALA A 197 0.94 -13.71 15.93
CA ALA A 197 0.54 -13.69 14.54
C ALA A 197 1.13 -14.88 13.77
N ARG A 198 0.37 -15.40 12.81
CA ARG A 198 0.80 -16.44 11.87
C ARG A 198 0.36 -16.05 10.47
N VAL A 199 1.27 -16.13 9.52
CA VAL A 199 1.05 -15.75 8.11
C VAL A 199 1.65 -16.77 7.17
#